data_59599f4c1697d9db37ec9875684e325d
#
_entry.id   59599f4c1697d9db37ec9875684e325d
#
_cell.length_a   1.000
_cell.length_b   1.000
_cell.length_c   1.000
_cell.angle_alpha   90.00
_cell.angle_beta   90.00
_cell.angle_gamma   90.00
#
_symmetry.space_group_name_H-M   'P 1'
#
loop_
_entity.id
_entity.type
_entity.pdbx_description
1 polymer ?
#
loop_
_entity_poly.entity_id
_entity_poly.type
_entity_poly.pdbx_seq_one_letter_code
_entity_poly.pdbx_strand_id
1 'polypeptide(L)'
;MNQEIRERTKWFMNDRFGMFIHWGLYSIPACGEWVMSFKEMTVEDYRPYFEQFDPVDYDPKKWVRLAKEAGMKYVVLTAKHHDGFCLFDSKLTEYKATNTKAGRDLVREFVDACREEGLKVGLYFSIIDWSHPDFPKYGDRQHPMRNNLAYKDEQINFDRYLDFMHGQIEELVTNYGKLDLLWFDFSYDNMTGETWRATELIKMVRKHQPDVIIDNRLEGAGDNHGSIATEHPLIYSGDFASPEQIIPPHGVCDVNGEPIPWELCATMNNHWGYCNFDHQYKTPQMLIRKLVECVSKGGNMILNVGPDAKGNIPEESVKILQEIGKWMKKNKDSIYGCGISRLEKPDWGRYTQKGNAIYAHVYETPLGALPLYGIAPDKLERVTYLADGSIVNRGEAWNTALYTDVAFVSFGEDPVFTYPLPDEKDTVLEIHLKE
;
A
#
# COMPACT_ATOMS: atom_id res chain seq x y z
N MET A 1 -7.80 -20.55 2.12
CA MET A 1 -6.40 -20.07 1.88
C MET A 1 -5.40 -21.16 2.29
N ASN A 2 -4.40 -21.46 1.42
CA ASN A 2 -3.34 -22.45 1.66
C ASN A 2 -2.46 -22.06 2.87
N GLN A 3 -1.97 -23.05 3.64
CA GLN A 3 -1.12 -22.84 4.82
C GLN A 3 0.21 -22.12 4.45
N GLU A 4 0.79 -22.42 3.30
CA GLU A 4 2.02 -21.76 2.84
C GLU A 4 1.83 -20.25 2.62
N ILE A 5 0.70 -19.82 2.06
CA ILE A 5 0.36 -18.40 1.89
C ILE A 5 0.20 -17.74 3.27
N ARG A 6 -0.45 -18.42 4.21
CA ARG A 6 -0.62 -17.91 5.58
C ARG A 6 0.73 -17.68 6.27
N GLU A 7 1.68 -18.58 6.13
CA GLU A 7 3.01 -18.43 6.74
C GLU A 7 3.82 -17.32 6.06
N ARG A 8 3.81 -17.23 4.70
CA ARG A 8 4.51 -16.15 3.98
C ARG A 8 3.94 -14.77 4.31
N THR A 9 2.61 -14.64 4.41
CA THR A 9 1.94 -13.36 4.65
C THR A 9 1.85 -12.97 6.13
N LYS A 10 2.29 -13.81 7.05
CA LYS A 10 2.17 -13.57 8.50
C LYS A 10 2.79 -12.25 8.95
N TRP A 11 4.00 -11.95 8.48
CA TRP A 11 4.66 -10.68 8.78
C TRP A 11 3.87 -9.49 8.22
N PHE A 12 3.38 -9.62 7.00
CA PHE A 12 2.62 -8.60 6.29
C PHE A 12 1.31 -8.26 7.01
N MET A 13 0.58 -9.30 7.44
CA MET A 13 -0.64 -9.15 8.23
C MET A 13 -0.40 -8.61 9.63
N ASN A 14 0.82 -8.74 10.16
CA ASN A 14 1.22 -8.10 11.42
C ASN A 14 1.60 -6.62 11.23
N ASP A 15 2.27 -6.30 10.16
CA ASP A 15 2.93 -4.99 9.94
C ASP A 15 1.96 -3.91 9.46
N ARG A 16 0.91 -4.27 8.72
CA ARG A 16 -0.28 -3.48 8.36
C ARG A 16 -0.06 -2.20 7.55
N PHE A 17 1.10 -1.54 7.63
CA PHE A 17 1.31 -0.23 7.06
C PHE A 17 2.65 -0.13 6.33
N GLY A 18 2.62 0.28 5.05
CA GLY A 18 3.78 0.44 4.18
C GLY A 18 3.81 1.76 3.40
N MET A 19 4.97 2.07 2.79
CA MET A 19 5.16 3.19 1.87
C MET A 19 5.33 2.67 0.45
N PHE A 20 4.60 3.26 -0.49
CA PHE A 20 4.85 3.12 -1.91
C PHE A 20 5.61 4.34 -2.43
N ILE A 21 6.56 4.15 -3.33
CA ILE A 21 7.31 5.24 -3.94
C ILE A 21 7.22 5.10 -5.46
N HIS A 22 6.48 6.01 -6.10
CA HIS A 22 6.42 6.13 -7.55
C HIS A 22 7.39 7.21 -8.03
N TRP A 23 8.49 6.78 -8.65
CA TRP A 23 9.53 7.67 -9.07
C TRP A 23 10.24 7.17 -10.33
N GLY A 24 10.55 8.08 -11.25
CA GLY A 24 11.19 7.76 -12.52
C GLY A 24 11.26 9.01 -13.43
N LEU A 25 11.40 8.80 -14.75
CA LEU A 25 11.50 9.89 -15.73
C LEU A 25 10.28 10.81 -15.71
N TYR A 26 9.10 10.28 -15.44
CA TYR A 26 7.84 11.03 -15.36
C TYR A 26 7.83 12.11 -14.27
N SER A 27 8.79 12.08 -13.34
CA SER A 27 8.94 13.16 -12.35
C SER A 27 9.50 14.45 -12.95
N ILE A 28 10.15 14.38 -14.12
CA ILE A 28 10.72 15.55 -14.82
C ILE A 28 9.62 16.44 -15.41
N PRO A 29 8.69 15.92 -16.27
CA PRO A 29 7.57 16.72 -16.74
C PRO A 29 6.56 17.07 -15.64
N ALA A 30 6.63 16.42 -14.48
CA ALA A 30 5.85 16.73 -13.28
C ALA A 30 4.32 16.78 -13.52
N CYS A 31 3.81 15.82 -14.30
CA CYS A 31 2.41 15.71 -14.70
C CYS A 31 1.80 14.34 -14.35
N GLY A 32 2.41 13.65 -13.38
CA GLY A 32 2.03 12.29 -13.01
C GLY A 32 2.71 11.22 -13.88
N GLU A 33 2.62 9.97 -13.46
CA GLU A 33 3.33 8.81 -14.01
C GLU A 33 2.80 8.37 -15.40
N TRP A 34 1.59 8.75 -15.75
CA TRP A 34 0.93 8.43 -17.02
C TRP A 34 1.18 9.45 -18.14
N VAL A 35 2.05 10.44 -17.91
CA VAL A 35 2.26 11.55 -18.84
C VAL A 35 2.60 11.10 -20.26
N MET A 36 3.39 10.03 -20.43
CA MET A 36 3.74 9.48 -21.74
C MET A 36 2.49 9.00 -22.49
N SER A 37 1.59 8.28 -21.82
CA SER A 37 0.35 7.76 -22.41
C SER A 37 -0.69 8.86 -22.65
N PHE A 38 -0.92 9.75 -21.69
CA PHE A 38 -1.92 10.81 -21.82
C PHE A 38 -1.57 11.86 -22.88
N LYS A 39 -0.29 12.12 -23.08
CA LYS A 39 0.19 13.02 -24.13
C LYS A 39 0.49 12.32 -25.45
N GLU A 40 0.23 11.02 -25.55
CA GLU A 40 0.47 10.20 -26.74
C GLU A 40 1.91 10.39 -27.29
N MET A 41 2.89 10.40 -26.37
CA MET A 41 4.30 10.65 -26.70
C MET A 41 4.93 9.38 -27.29
N THR A 42 5.72 9.57 -28.33
CA THR A 42 6.61 8.51 -28.83
C THR A 42 7.80 8.31 -27.88
N VAL A 43 8.56 7.25 -28.07
CA VAL A 43 9.81 7.00 -27.33
C VAL A 43 10.80 8.14 -27.58
N GLU A 44 10.85 8.63 -28.81
CA GLU A 44 11.70 9.77 -29.22
C GLU A 44 11.30 11.07 -28.52
N ASP A 45 10.00 11.36 -28.40
CA ASP A 45 9.49 12.53 -27.69
C ASP A 45 9.79 12.45 -26.18
N TYR A 46 9.83 11.24 -25.61
CA TYR A 46 10.08 11.00 -24.19
C TYR A 46 11.57 10.95 -23.84
N ARG A 47 12.45 10.68 -24.84
CA ARG A 47 13.89 10.56 -24.69
C ARG A 47 14.59 11.75 -24.02
N PRO A 48 14.21 13.02 -24.22
CA PRO A 48 14.80 14.15 -23.50
C PRO A 48 14.75 14.04 -21.98
N TYR A 49 13.74 13.34 -21.42
CA TYR A 49 13.66 13.12 -19.96
C TYR A 49 14.73 12.13 -19.48
N PHE A 50 15.06 11.11 -20.28
CA PHE A 50 16.18 10.21 -20.01
C PHE A 50 17.52 10.97 -19.98
N GLU A 51 17.76 11.86 -20.94
CA GLU A 51 18.99 12.66 -21.03
C GLU A 51 19.09 13.70 -19.90
N GLN A 52 17.97 14.16 -19.37
CA GLN A 52 17.90 15.14 -18.28
C GLN A 52 17.92 14.50 -16.89
N PHE A 53 17.70 13.18 -16.77
CA PHE A 53 17.54 12.54 -15.47
C PHE A 53 18.81 12.62 -14.64
N ASP A 54 18.79 13.52 -13.65
CA ASP A 54 19.91 13.86 -12.76
C ASP A 54 19.40 14.10 -11.34
N PRO A 55 19.12 13.04 -10.58
CA PRO A 55 18.53 13.15 -9.25
C PRO A 55 19.58 13.50 -8.19
N VAL A 56 20.04 14.75 -8.21
CA VAL A 56 21.15 15.25 -7.38
C VAL A 56 20.87 15.22 -5.87
N ASP A 57 19.59 15.23 -5.47
CA ASP A 57 19.16 15.24 -4.07
C ASP A 57 18.69 13.86 -3.59
N TYR A 58 18.77 12.82 -4.48
CA TYR A 58 18.35 11.47 -4.11
C TYR A 58 19.16 10.91 -2.96
N ASP A 59 18.47 10.70 -1.86
CA ASP A 59 19.00 10.09 -0.64
C ASP A 59 17.96 9.08 -0.12
N PRO A 60 18.09 7.78 -0.47
CA PRO A 60 17.13 6.76 -0.06
C PRO A 60 17.07 6.57 1.45
N LYS A 61 18.13 6.91 2.20
CA LYS A 61 18.09 6.85 3.67
C LYS A 61 17.09 7.85 4.25
N LYS A 62 16.98 9.04 3.66
CA LYS A 62 15.95 10.01 4.07
C LYS A 62 14.55 9.50 3.81
N TRP A 63 14.31 8.87 2.65
CA TRP A 63 13.02 8.30 2.32
C TRP A 63 12.61 7.20 3.29
N VAL A 64 13.53 6.26 3.54
CA VAL A 64 13.31 5.09 4.41
C VAL A 64 13.13 5.52 5.87
N ARG A 65 13.90 6.51 6.35
CA ARG A 65 13.72 7.06 7.70
C ARG A 65 12.38 7.74 7.87
N LEU A 66 11.93 8.51 6.88
CA LEU A 66 10.61 9.14 6.89
C LEU A 66 9.50 8.07 6.98
N ALA A 67 9.61 6.98 6.21
CA ALA A 67 8.68 5.86 6.30
C ALA A 67 8.67 5.23 7.70
N LYS A 68 9.85 4.97 8.26
CA LYS A 68 10.01 4.41 9.61
C LYS A 68 9.41 5.33 10.70
N GLU A 69 9.67 6.63 10.61
CA GLU A 69 9.14 7.64 11.52
C GLU A 69 7.61 7.76 11.42
N ALA A 70 7.06 7.57 10.23
CA ALA A 70 5.61 7.50 10.01
C ALA A 70 4.96 6.21 10.58
N GLY A 71 5.77 5.24 11.04
CA GLY A 71 5.31 3.95 11.57
C GLY A 71 5.14 2.87 10.50
N MET A 72 5.66 3.08 9.29
CA MET A 72 5.64 2.07 8.23
C MET A 72 6.66 0.97 8.48
N LYS A 73 6.40 -0.24 8.00
CA LYS A 73 7.21 -1.45 8.25
C LYS A 73 7.87 -2.01 7.01
N TYR A 74 7.42 -1.61 5.85
CA TYR A 74 7.95 -2.00 4.55
C TYR A 74 7.84 -0.82 3.59
N VAL A 75 8.71 -0.82 2.58
CA VAL A 75 8.75 0.21 1.54
C VAL A 75 8.86 -0.48 0.18
N VAL A 76 8.04 -0.06 -0.79
CA VAL A 76 8.02 -0.57 -2.15
C VAL A 76 8.43 0.55 -3.11
N LEU A 77 9.49 0.34 -3.89
CA LEU A 77 9.95 1.27 -4.92
C LEU A 77 9.60 0.76 -6.31
N THR A 78 9.14 1.63 -7.20
CA THR A 78 8.99 1.33 -8.63
C THR A 78 10.37 1.12 -9.26
N ALA A 79 10.81 -0.15 -9.35
CA ALA A 79 12.07 -0.49 -10.03
C ALA A 79 11.99 -0.22 -11.55
N LYS A 80 10.82 -0.46 -12.14
CA LYS A 80 10.45 -0.10 -13.53
C LYS A 80 8.97 0.21 -13.58
N HIS A 81 8.57 1.36 -14.14
CA HIS A 81 7.19 1.73 -14.42
C HIS A 81 6.83 1.49 -15.89
N HIS A 82 5.63 1.85 -16.33
CA HIS A 82 5.09 1.57 -17.67
C HIS A 82 5.92 2.19 -18.81
N ASP A 83 6.63 3.29 -18.55
CA ASP A 83 7.52 3.94 -19.52
C ASP A 83 8.78 3.12 -19.85
N GLY A 84 9.00 1.99 -19.17
CA GLY A 84 10.07 1.04 -19.42
C GLY A 84 11.43 1.44 -18.84
N PHE A 85 11.53 2.61 -18.19
CA PHE A 85 12.79 3.07 -17.60
C PHE A 85 13.13 2.29 -16.33
N CYS A 86 14.34 1.69 -16.31
CA CYS A 86 14.83 0.92 -15.18
C CYS A 86 15.61 1.80 -14.20
N LEU A 87 15.17 1.88 -12.94
CA LEU A 87 15.97 2.49 -11.86
C LEU A 87 17.15 1.60 -11.42
N PHE A 88 17.18 0.33 -11.82
CA PHE A 88 18.21 -0.67 -11.54
C PHE A 88 19.15 -0.89 -12.73
N ASP A 89 20.33 -1.45 -12.46
CA ASP A 89 21.35 -1.75 -13.49
C ASP A 89 21.04 -3.04 -14.27
N SER A 90 19.94 -3.05 -15.04
CA SER A 90 19.63 -4.17 -15.94
C SER A 90 20.71 -4.36 -17.00
N LYS A 91 21.05 -5.63 -17.31
CA LYS A 91 21.97 -5.99 -18.41
C LYS A 91 21.24 -6.18 -19.74
N LEU A 92 19.91 -6.13 -19.71
CA LEU A 92 19.04 -6.42 -20.86
C LEU A 92 18.63 -5.15 -21.62
N THR A 93 18.89 -3.96 -21.06
CA THR A 93 18.55 -2.69 -21.69
C THR A 93 19.56 -1.60 -21.39
N GLU A 94 19.71 -0.67 -22.32
CA GLU A 94 20.44 0.59 -22.11
C GLU A 94 19.56 1.69 -21.52
N TYR A 95 18.23 1.47 -21.42
CA TYR A 95 17.24 2.42 -20.90
C TYR A 95 17.13 2.30 -19.38
N LYS A 96 18.17 2.73 -18.69
CA LYS A 96 18.39 2.53 -17.25
C LYS A 96 19.11 3.69 -16.58
N ALA A 97 18.96 3.83 -15.26
CA ALA A 97 19.50 4.94 -14.48
C ALA A 97 21.04 5.03 -14.53
N THR A 98 21.75 3.91 -14.60
CA THR A 98 23.22 3.88 -14.73
C THR A 98 23.75 4.53 -16.01
N ASN A 99 22.91 4.66 -17.04
CA ASN A 99 23.25 5.28 -18.33
C ASN A 99 22.76 6.74 -18.45
N THR A 100 22.14 7.28 -17.41
CA THR A 100 21.76 8.70 -17.32
C THR A 100 22.84 9.49 -16.57
N LYS A 101 22.60 10.77 -16.31
CA LYS A 101 23.48 11.60 -15.46
C LYS A 101 23.51 11.07 -14.01
N ALA A 102 22.52 10.31 -13.56
CA ALA A 102 22.56 9.64 -12.28
C ALA A 102 23.79 8.73 -12.14
N GLY A 103 24.14 7.95 -13.17
CA GLY A 103 25.30 7.06 -13.22
C GLY A 103 25.35 6.01 -12.11
N ARG A 104 24.22 5.72 -11.48
CA ARG A 104 24.11 4.87 -10.26
C ARG A 104 22.97 3.88 -10.38
N ASP A 105 23.09 2.74 -9.70
CA ASP A 105 21.99 1.80 -9.47
C ASP A 105 21.14 2.27 -8.26
N LEU A 106 20.05 2.97 -8.58
CA LEU A 106 19.20 3.61 -7.56
C LEU A 106 18.39 2.59 -6.75
N VAL A 107 18.09 1.42 -7.34
CA VAL A 107 17.45 0.32 -6.60
C VAL A 107 18.40 -0.32 -5.60
N ARG A 108 19.69 -0.48 -5.94
CA ARG A 108 20.69 -0.99 -5.01
C ARG A 108 20.78 -0.12 -3.76
N GLU A 109 20.92 1.20 -3.96
CA GLU A 109 21.03 2.15 -2.85
C GLU A 109 19.77 2.16 -1.98
N PHE A 110 18.58 2.06 -2.60
CA PHE A 110 17.30 1.95 -1.89
C PHE A 110 17.22 0.68 -1.04
N VAL A 111 17.54 -0.48 -1.61
CA VAL A 111 17.51 -1.77 -0.92
C VAL A 111 18.47 -1.77 0.29
N ASP A 112 19.67 -1.22 0.10
CA ASP A 112 20.65 -1.13 1.17
C ASP A 112 20.17 -0.19 2.30
N ALA A 113 19.56 0.95 1.96
CA ALA A 113 18.96 1.86 2.93
C ALA A 113 17.83 1.21 3.75
N CYS A 114 16.94 0.44 3.10
CA CYS A 114 15.88 -0.29 3.80
C CYS A 114 16.45 -1.26 4.82
N ARG A 115 17.50 -2.02 4.46
CA ARG A 115 18.16 -2.99 5.34
C ARG A 115 18.86 -2.32 6.50
N GLU A 116 19.57 -1.23 6.27
CA GLU A 116 20.24 -0.46 7.33
C GLU A 116 19.22 0.05 8.37
N GLU A 117 18.05 0.50 7.92
CA GLU A 117 17.01 1.01 8.82
C GLU A 117 16.09 -0.09 9.39
N GLY A 118 16.25 -1.33 8.95
CA GLY A 118 15.48 -2.48 9.43
C GLY A 118 14.03 -2.52 8.92
N LEU A 119 13.77 -1.92 7.77
CA LEU A 119 12.48 -2.03 7.07
C LEU A 119 12.55 -3.14 6.01
N LYS A 120 11.40 -3.75 5.73
CA LYS A 120 11.26 -4.75 4.69
C LYS A 120 11.29 -4.13 3.31
N VAL A 121 11.88 -4.86 2.37
CA VAL A 121 12.15 -4.40 1.01
C VAL A 121 11.11 -4.93 0.06
N GLY A 122 10.41 -4.03 -0.62
CA GLY A 122 9.55 -4.34 -1.75
C GLY A 122 10.01 -3.68 -3.03
N LEU A 123 9.80 -4.35 -4.16
CA LEU A 123 10.01 -3.80 -5.49
C LEU A 123 8.75 -3.94 -6.33
N TYR A 124 8.36 -2.85 -6.96
CA TYR A 124 7.31 -2.83 -7.98
C TYR A 124 7.93 -2.99 -9.37
N PHE A 125 7.27 -3.75 -10.21
CA PHE A 125 7.65 -3.95 -11.60
C PHE A 125 6.43 -3.95 -12.51
N SER A 126 6.39 -2.99 -13.44
CA SER A 126 5.39 -2.98 -14.51
C SER A 126 5.62 -4.12 -15.48
N ILE A 127 4.61 -4.96 -15.70
CA ILE A 127 4.65 -6.05 -16.70
C ILE A 127 4.33 -5.56 -18.11
N ILE A 128 3.91 -4.31 -18.29
CA ILE A 128 3.86 -3.62 -19.58
C ILE A 128 5.06 -2.71 -19.75
N ASP A 129 5.40 -2.40 -20.99
CA ASP A 129 6.58 -1.58 -21.33
C ASP A 129 6.33 -0.79 -22.62
N TRP A 130 6.03 0.49 -22.47
CA TRP A 130 5.73 1.36 -23.61
C TRP A 130 6.95 1.70 -24.46
N SER A 131 8.16 1.45 -23.95
CA SER A 131 9.41 1.72 -24.67
C SER A 131 9.90 0.50 -25.47
N HIS A 132 9.44 -0.72 -25.14
CA HIS A 132 9.96 -1.93 -25.77
C HIS A 132 9.41 -2.12 -27.19
N PRO A 133 10.28 -2.35 -28.20
CA PRO A 133 9.85 -2.44 -29.59
C PRO A 133 8.86 -3.60 -29.86
N ASP A 134 8.94 -4.68 -29.11
CA ASP A 134 8.08 -5.86 -29.26
C ASP A 134 6.86 -5.86 -28.33
N PHE A 135 6.61 -4.78 -27.59
CA PHE A 135 5.36 -4.62 -26.86
C PHE A 135 4.26 -4.10 -27.80
N PRO A 136 3.01 -4.60 -27.71
CA PRO A 136 1.91 -4.16 -28.58
C PRO A 136 1.64 -2.66 -28.45
N LYS A 137 1.57 -1.96 -29.58
CA LYS A 137 1.35 -0.52 -29.64
C LYS A 137 -0.06 -0.15 -30.09
N TYR A 138 -0.33 -0.31 -31.41
CA TYR A 138 -1.64 0.03 -31.97
C TYR A 138 -2.73 -0.92 -31.48
N GLY A 139 -3.84 -0.33 -31.01
CA GLY A 139 -4.98 -1.09 -30.49
C GLY A 139 -4.80 -1.61 -29.05
N ASP A 140 -3.64 -1.43 -28.45
CA ASP A 140 -3.47 -1.67 -27.02
C ASP A 140 -4.26 -0.62 -26.23
N ARG A 141 -4.84 -1.01 -25.09
CA ARG A 141 -5.71 -0.13 -24.32
C ARG A 141 -4.99 1.08 -23.71
N GLN A 142 -3.70 0.93 -23.37
CA GLN A 142 -2.96 1.87 -22.53
C GLN A 142 -1.73 2.47 -23.20
N HIS A 143 -1.22 1.82 -24.26
CA HIS A 143 0.00 2.28 -24.92
C HIS A 143 -0.15 3.71 -25.47
N PRO A 144 0.87 4.58 -25.37
CA PRO A 144 0.84 5.94 -25.93
C PRO A 144 0.45 5.96 -27.42
N MET A 145 0.89 4.97 -28.18
CA MET A 145 0.65 4.87 -29.64
C MET A 145 -0.61 4.07 -30.01
N ARG A 146 -1.53 3.82 -29.08
CA ARG A 146 -2.74 3.00 -29.28
C ARG A 146 -3.62 3.42 -30.43
N ASN A 147 -3.63 4.71 -30.76
CA ASN A 147 -4.44 5.29 -31.84
C ASN A 147 -3.61 5.65 -33.09
N ASN A 148 -2.29 5.46 -33.06
CA ASN A 148 -1.40 5.89 -34.13
C ASN A 148 -1.34 4.84 -35.26
N LEU A 149 -1.95 5.15 -36.41
CA LEU A 149 -2.02 4.26 -37.56
C LEU A 149 -0.66 3.85 -38.12
N ALA A 150 0.41 4.60 -37.87
CA ALA A 150 1.76 4.22 -38.30
C ALA A 150 2.23 2.88 -37.70
N TYR A 151 1.69 2.48 -36.55
CA TYR A 151 2.03 1.23 -35.87
C TYR A 151 1.05 0.08 -36.12
N LYS A 152 -0.01 0.31 -36.95
CA LYS A 152 -1.08 -0.68 -37.16
C LYS A 152 -0.60 -2.01 -37.75
N ASP A 153 0.34 -1.95 -38.66
CA ASP A 153 0.86 -3.12 -39.36
C ASP A 153 2.28 -3.48 -38.90
N GLU A 154 2.71 -2.95 -37.75
CA GLU A 154 4.02 -3.24 -37.17
C GLU A 154 4.12 -4.72 -36.78
N GLN A 155 5.20 -5.37 -37.21
CA GLN A 155 5.44 -6.75 -36.85
C GLN A 155 6.25 -6.81 -35.56
N ILE A 156 5.66 -7.35 -34.50
CA ILE A 156 6.29 -7.51 -33.19
C ILE A 156 6.55 -9.00 -32.89
N ASN A 157 7.48 -9.26 -32.03
CA ASN A 157 7.72 -10.58 -31.45
C ASN A 157 7.45 -10.56 -29.95
N PHE A 158 6.19 -10.80 -29.57
CA PHE A 158 5.78 -10.74 -28.19
C PHE A 158 6.50 -11.74 -27.27
N ASP A 159 6.89 -12.92 -27.80
CA ASP A 159 7.70 -13.89 -27.05
C ASP A 159 9.07 -13.32 -26.66
N ARG A 160 9.69 -12.52 -27.53
CA ARG A 160 10.96 -11.84 -27.22
C ARG A 160 10.77 -10.78 -26.13
N TYR A 161 9.62 -10.09 -26.11
CA TYR A 161 9.25 -9.19 -25.02
C TYR A 161 9.11 -9.95 -23.70
N LEU A 162 8.43 -11.10 -23.70
CA LEU A 162 8.26 -11.93 -22.50
C LEU A 162 9.60 -12.43 -21.95
N ASP A 163 10.51 -12.88 -22.82
CA ASP A 163 11.86 -13.29 -22.42
C ASP A 163 12.64 -12.11 -21.78
N PHE A 164 12.52 -10.92 -22.36
CA PHE A 164 13.10 -9.70 -21.80
C PHE A 164 12.51 -9.35 -20.43
N MET A 165 11.18 -9.34 -20.29
CA MET A 165 10.49 -9.04 -19.04
C MET A 165 10.86 -10.04 -17.93
N HIS A 166 10.82 -11.36 -18.22
CA HIS A 166 11.22 -12.41 -17.28
C HIS A 166 12.68 -12.26 -16.87
N GLY A 167 13.56 -11.98 -17.82
CA GLY A 167 14.98 -11.76 -17.55
C GLY A 167 15.23 -10.58 -16.61
N GLN A 168 14.54 -9.46 -16.80
CA GLN A 168 14.63 -8.30 -15.89
C GLN A 168 14.13 -8.63 -14.49
N ILE A 169 13.03 -9.39 -14.36
CA ILE A 169 12.53 -9.84 -13.05
C ILE A 169 13.53 -10.81 -12.40
N GLU A 170 14.16 -11.71 -13.19
CA GLU A 170 15.22 -12.59 -12.69
C GLU A 170 16.41 -11.80 -12.15
N GLU A 171 16.84 -10.73 -12.85
CA GLU A 171 17.87 -9.82 -12.33
C GLU A 171 17.47 -9.22 -10.96
N LEU A 172 16.23 -8.76 -10.78
CA LEU A 172 15.77 -8.20 -9.53
C LEU A 172 15.76 -9.24 -8.39
N VAL A 173 15.30 -10.45 -8.64
CA VAL A 173 15.20 -11.48 -7.60
C VAL A 173 16.52 -12.19 -7.28
N THR A 174 17.56 -11.99 -8.12
CA THR A 174 18.88 -12.61 -7.90
C THR A 174 19.93 -11.63 -7.44
N ASN A 175 19.92 -10.38 -7.93
CA ASN A 175 21.03 -9.45 -7.73
C ASN A 175 20.90 -8.58 -6.48
N TYR A 176 19.70 -8.42 -5.90
CA TYR A 176 19.43 -7.47 -4.81
C TYR A 176 19.29 -8.13 -3.43
N GLY A 177 19.66 -9.42 -3.31
CA GLY A 177 19.55 -10.20 -2.07
C GLY A 177 18.09 -10.50 -1.72
N LYS A 178 17.79 -10.69 -0.43
CA LYS A 178 16.43 -11.01 0.01
C LYS A 178 15.48 -9.85 -0.28
N LEU A 179 14.38 -10.16 -0.96
CA LEU A 179 13.21 -9.30 -1.11
C LEU A 179 12.08 -9.83 -0.24
N ASP A 180 11.30 -8.94 0.34
CA ASP A 180 10.16 -9.31 1.18
C ASP A 180 8.85 -9.25 0.39
N LEU A 181 8.75 -8.35 -0.61
CA LEU A 181 7.56 -8.13 -1.43
C LEU A 181 7.91 -7.83 -2.89
N LEU A 182 7.19 -8.47 -3.82
CA LEU A 182 7.15 -8.11 -5.24
C LEU A 182 5.74 -7.64 -5.60
N TRP A 183 5.68 -6.47 -6.17
CA TRP A 183 4.45 -5.85 -6.62
C TRP A 183 4.48 -5.78 -8.16
N PHE A 184 3.78 -6.69 -8.84
CA PHE A 184 3.57 -6.64 -10.28
C PHE A 184 2.44 -5.68 -10.60
N ASP A 185 2.41 -5.17 -11.82
CA ASP A 185 1.31 -4.31 -12.22
C ASP A 185 1.01 -4.42 -13.70
N PHE A 186 -0.25 -4.40 -13.95
CA PHE A 186 -0.95 -4.12 -15.18
C PHE A 186 -1.33 -5.35 -16.00
N SER A 187 -2.25 -6.16 -15.46
CA SER A 187 -3.05 -7.10 -16.24
C SER A 187 -4.39 -6.46 -16.63
N TYR A 188 -4.79 -6.60 -17.89
CA TYR A 188 -6.04 -6.04 -18.41
C TYR A 188 -6.49 -6.79 -19.66
N ASP A 189 -7.79 -6.78 -19.95
CA ASP A 189 -8.39 -7.43 -21.12
C ASP A 189 -7.92 -8.89 -21.30
N ASN A 190 -7.25 -9.23 -22.40
CA ASN A 190 -6.66 -10.52 -22.65
C ASN A 190 -5.21 -10.67 -22.15
N MET A 191 -4.62 -9.60 -21.62
CA MET A 191 -3.26 -9.54 -21.11
C MET A 191 -3.26 -9.92 -19.64
N THR A 192 -3.49 -11.21 -19.31
CA THR A 192 -3.57 -11.73 -17.94
C THR A 192 -2.96 -13.13 -17.86
N GLY A 193 -2.45 -13.50 -16.70
CA GLY A 193 -2.05 -14.87 -16.38
C GLY A 193 -1.06 -15.46 -17.38
N GLU A 194 -1.45 -16.53 -18.09
CA GLU A 194 -0.55 -17.23 -19.01
C GLU A 194 -0.17 -16.41 -20.26
N THR A 195 -0.85 -15.31 -20.57
CA THR A 195 -0.37 -14.38 -21.59
C THR A 195 0.99 -13.79 -21.21
N TRP A 196 1.24 -13.64 -19.90
CA TRP A 196 2.53 -13.24 -19.33
C TRP A 196 3.48 -14.42 -19.08
N ARG A 197 3.13 -15.66 -19.45
CA ARG A 197 3.80 -16.89 -19.00
C ARG A 197 3.94 -16.92 -17.47
N ALA A 198 2.86 -16.54 -16.76
CA ALA A 198 2.89 -16.29 -15.32
C ALA A 198 3.25 -17.53 -14.50
N THR A 199 2.88 -18.73 -14.93
CA THR A 199 3.29 -19.97 -14.28
C THR A 199 4.82 -20.14 -14.28
N GLU A 200 5.48 -19.89 -15.42
CA GLU A 200 6.94 -19.96 -15.55
C GLU A 200 7.61 -18.87 -14.71
N LEU A 201 7.10 -17.64 -14.79
CA LEU A 201 7.58 -16.51 -14.03
C LEU A 201 7.55 -16.79 -12.51
N ILE A 202 6.42 -17.24 -11.98
CA ILE A 202 6.29 -17.52 -10.54
C ILE A 202 7.20 -18.67 -10.10
N LYS A 203 7.36 -19.72 -10.90
CA LYS A 203 8.31 -20.79 -10.59
C LYS A 203 9.75 -20.28 -10.53
N MET A 204 10.14 -19.40 -11.43
CA MET A 204 11.46 -18.76 -11.41
C MET A 204 11.62 -17.88 -10.16
N VAL A 205 10.65 -17.01 -9.87
CA VAL A 205 10.69 -16.14 -8.68
C VAL A 205 10.78 -16.99 -7.40
N ARG A 206 9.94 -18.01 -7.23
CA ARG A 206 9.94 -18.88 -6.04
C ARG A 206 11.24 -19.68 -5.86
N LYS A 207 11.91 -20.03 -6.94
CA LYS A 207 13.22 -20.69 -6.90
C LYS A 207 14.28 -19.80 -6.26
N HIS A 208 14.28 -18.50 -6.53
CA HIS A 208 15.27 -17.55 -6.02
C HIS A 208 14.84 -16.89 -4.70
N GLN A 209 13.54 -16.65 -4.54
CA GLN A 209 12.92 -15.95 -3.41
C GLN A 209 11.71 -16.75 -2.89
N PRO A 210 11.91 -17.85 -2.14
CA PRO A 210 10.79 -18.72 -1.72
C PRO A 210 9.79 -18.02 -0.79
N ASP A 211 10.27 -17.07 0.02
CA ASP A 211 9.47 -16.38 1.05
C ASP A 211 8.91 -15.03 0.61
N VAL A 212 9.26 -14.52 -0.60
CA VAL A 212 8.76 -13.25 -1.08
C VAL A 212 7.24 -13.31 -1.25
N ILE A 213 6.51 -12.32 -0.75
CA ILE A 213 5.09 -12.20 -1.05
C ILE A 213 4.87 -11.47 -2.37
N ILE A 214 3.84 -11.86 -3.09
CA ILE A 214 3.51 -11.35 -4.42
C ILE A 214 2.05 -10.93 -4.43
N ASP A 215 1.75 -9.80 -5.04
CA ASP A 215 0.38 -9.34 -5.23
C ASP A 215 -0.38 -10.17 -6.30
N ASN A 216 -1.66 -9.85 -6.51
CA ASN A 216 -2.52 -10.57 -7.46
C ASN A 216 -2.49 -10.01 -8.90
N ARG A 217 -1.60 -9.04 -9.21
CA ARG A 217 -1.65 -8.27 -10.47
C ARG A 217 -1.13 -9.00 -11.71
N LEU A 218 -0.58 -10.21 -11.57
CA LEU A 218 -0.33 -11.06 -12.75
C LEU A 218 -1.62 -11.62 -13.38
N GLU A 219 -2.71 -11.68 -12.60
CA GLU A 219 -4.00 -12.21 -13.04
C GLU A 219 -5.12 -11.19 -12.91
N GLY A 220 -5.13 -10.47 -11.79
CA GLY A 220 -6.12 -9.45 -11.46
C GLY A 220 -5.68 -8.04 -11.82
N ALA A 221 -6.51 -7.09 -11.44
CA ALA A 221 -6.22 -5.67 -11.50
C ALA A 221 -6.75 -4.99 -10.21
N GLY A 222 -6.74 -3.66 -10.14
CA GLY A 222 -7.31 -2.95 -8.98
C GLY A 222 -8.82 -3.12 -8.81
N ASP A 223 -9.51 -3.55 -9.85
CA ASP A 223 -10.95 -3.74 -9.94
C ASP A 223 -11.42 -5.19 -9.73
N ASN A 224 -10.51 -6.16 -9.69
CA ASN A 224 -10.83 -7.56 -9.45
C ASN A 224 -9.73 -8.28 -8.65
N HIS A 225 -10.08 -9.39 -8.02
CA HIS A 225 -9.17 -10.14 -7.16
C HIS A 225 -8.50 -11.34 -7.84
N GLY A 226 -8.91 -11.67 -9.09
CA GLY A 226 -8.43 -12.89 -9.77
C GLY A 226 -8.82 -14.16 -9.03
N SER A 227 -8.08 -15.24 -9.26
CA SER A 227 -8.37 -16.55 -8.67
C SER A 227 -8.02 -16.69 -7.20
N ILE A 228 -7.34 -15.71 -6.58
CA ILE A 228 -7.01 -15.75 -5.14
C ILE A 228 -8.26 -15.87 -4.26
N ALA A 229 -9.39 -15.34 -4.72
CA ALA A 229 -10.67 -15.40 -4.02
C ALA A 229 -11.52 -16.64 -4.37
N THR A 230 -11.04 -17.56 -5.21
CA THR A 230 -11.78 -18.73 -5.67
C THR A 230 -11.43 -19.99 -4.87
N GLU A 231 -12.16 -21.11 -5.10
CA GLU A 231 -11.85 -22.41 -4.50
C GLU A 231 -10.49 -22.96 -4.95
N HIS A 232 -10.06 -22.60 -6.15
CA HIS A 232 -8.87 -23.14 -6.80
C HIS A 232 -7.95 -22.00 -7.27
N PRO A 233 -7.25 -21.33 -6.33
CA PRO A 233 -6.27 -20.31 -6.71
C PRO A 233 -5.19 -20.88 -7.63
N LEU A 234 -4.87 -20.16 -8.69
CA LEU A 234 -3.80 -20.53 -9.61
C LEU A 234 -2.43 -20.21 -8.98
N ILE A 235 -1.36 -20.80 -9.51
CA ILE A 235 -0.01 -20.59 -8.99
C ILE A 235 0.42 -19.10 -8.99
N TYR A 236 -0.15 -18.33 -9.88
CA TYR A 236 0.10 -16.89 -10.05
C TYR A 236 -0.99 -15.98 -9.50
N SER A 237 -1.93 -16.53 -8.71
CA SER A 237 -2.98 -15.73 -8.05
C SER A 237 -2.46 -14.69 -7.06
N GLY A 238 -1.18 -14.79 -6.69
CA GLY A 238 -0.57 -13.97 -5.65
C GLY A 238 -0.79 -14.48 -4.24
N ASP A 239 -0.22 -13.77 -3.28
CA ASP A 239 -0.33 -14.03 -1.85
C ASP A 239 -1.31 -13.06 -1.16
N PHE A 240 -1.64 -11.94 -1.80
CA PHE A 240 -2.59 -10.93 -1.33
C PHE A 240 -3.28 -10.21 -2.48
N ALA A 241 -4.51 -9.75 -2.24
CA ALA A 241 -5.26 -8.91 -3.16
C ALA A 241 -4.88 -7.43 -2.98
N SER A 242 -4.90 -6.64 -4.06
CA SER A 242 -4.45 -5.24 -4.08
C SER A 242 -5.51 -4.27 -4.61
N PRO A 243 -6.64 -4.05 -3.87
CA PRO A 243 -7.63 -3.03 -4.25
C PRO A 243 -6.97 -1.65 -4.31
N GLU A 244 -7.34 -0.85 -5.32
CA GLU A 244 -6.71 0.43 -5.60
C GLU A 244 -7.67 1.59 -5.37
N GLN A 245 -7.24 2.58 -4.57
CA GLN A 245 -7.96 3.82 -4.24
C GLN A 245 -9.36 3.62 -3.61
N ILE A 246 -9.74 2.36 -3.32
CA ILE A 246 -11.01 2.03 -2.66
C ILE A 246 -10.78 0.95 -1.60
N ILE A 247 -11.39 1.14 -0.43
CA ILE A 247 -11.42 0.11 0.61
C ILE A 247 -12.64 -0.79 0.35
N PRO A 248 -12.45 -2.10 0.15
CA PRO A 248 -13.57 -3.01 -0.02
C PRO A 248 -14.59 -2.89 1.11
N PRO A 249 -15.90 -2.75 0.82
CA PRO A 249 -16.93 -2.53 1.85
C PRO A 249 -16.90 -3.54 2.99
N HIS A 250 -16.62 -4.82 2.67
CA HIS A 250 -16.62 -5.94 3.62
C HIS A 250 -15.24 -6.60 3.80
N GLY A 251 -14.14 -5.92 3.39
CA GLY A 251 -12.83 -6.54 3.24
C GLY A 251 -12.78 -7.45 2.02
N VAL A 252 -11.78 -8.34 1.94
CA VAL A 252 -11.66 -9.33 0.87
C VAL A 252 -11.74 -10.74 1.48
N CYS A 253 -12.66 -11.56 0.97
CA CYS A 253 -12.84 -12.93 1.41
C CYS A 253 -12.82 -13.87 0.19
N ASP A 254 -12.54 -15.15 0.45
CA ASP A 254 -12.71 -16.20 -0.53
C ASP A 254 -14.20 -16.60 -0.68
N VAL A 255 -14.48 -17.51 -1.59
CA VAL A 255 -15.86 -18.00 -1.85
C VAL A 255 -16.54 -18.67 -0.66
N ASN A 256 -15.78 -19.05 0.37
CA ASN A 256 -16.29 -19.63 1.60
C ASN A 256 -16.51 -18.57 2.70
N GLY A 257 -16.26 -17.30 2.40
CA GLY A 257 -16.34 -16.20 3.36
C GLY A 257 -15.12 -16.06 4.29
N GLU A 258 -14.04 -16.84 4.05
CA GLU A 258 -12.81 -16.75 4.84
C GLU A 258 -11.98 -15.52 4.39
N PRO A 259 -11.52 -14.66 5.31
CA PRO A 259 -10.68 -13.51 4.98
C PRO A 259 -9.38 -13.95 4.29
N ILE A 260 -9.03 -13.25 3.23
CA ILE A 260 -7.72 -13.37 2.56
C ILE A 260 -6.89 -12.11 2.80
N PRO A 261 -5.54 -12.19 2.75
CA PRO A 261 -4.71 -11.00 2.84
C PRO A 261 -5.02 -10.01 1.73
N TRP A 262 -5.07 -8.73 2.06
CA TRP A 262 -5.24 -7.67 1.08
C TRP A 262 -4.59 -6.36 1.53
N GLU A 263 -4.26 -5.53 0.57
CA GLU A 263 -3.62 -4.25 0.79
C GLU A 263 -4.27 -3.17 -0.06
N LEU A 264 -4.81 -2.14 0.56
CA LEU A 264 -5.18 -0.93 -0.15
C LEU A 264 -3.92 -0.22 -0.63
N CYS A 265 -3.76 -0.01 -1.93
CA CYS A 265 -2.81 0.97 -2.43
C CYS A 265 -3.51 2.32 -2.68
N ALA A 266 -2.97 3.39 -2.08
CA ALA A 266 -3.59 4.71 -2.13
C ALA A 266 -2.55 5.83 -2.22
N THR A 267 -2.95 6.93 -2.88
CA THR A 267 -2.16 8.16 -3.02
C THR A 267 -2.47 9.17 -1.93
N MET A 268 -1.54 10.08 -1.64
CA MET A 268 -1.78 11.21 -0.74
C MET A 268 -2.57 12.33 -1.42
N ASN A 269 -2.29 12.59 -2.69
CA ASN A 269 -3.07 13.46 -3.60
C ASN A 269 -3.82 12.61 -4.64
N ASN A 270 -3.96 13.04 -5.89
CA ASN A 270 -4.67 12.29 -6.93
C ASN A 270 -3.73 11.60 -7.95
N HIS A 271 -2.39 11.66 -7.74
CA HIS A 271 -1.39 11.09 -8.63
C HIS A 271 -0.45 10.15 -7.88
N TRP A 272 0.08 9.12 -8.58
CA TRP A 272 1.12 8.25 -8.05
C TRP A 272 2.49 8.91 -8.18
N GLY A 273 2.88 9.32 -9.38
CA GLY A 273 4.08 10.08 -9.64
C GLY A 273 3.93 11.57 -9.30
N TYR A 274 5.07 12.26 -9.22
CA TYR A 274 5.08 13.70 -8.94
C TYR A 274 4.25 14.51 -9.93
N CYS A 275 3.37 15.36 -9.39
CA CYS A 275 2.51 16.26 -10.16
C CYS A 275 2.52 17.65 -9.50
N ASN A 276 3.11 18.64 -10.19
CA ASN A 276 3.37 19.95 -9.62
C ASN A 276 2.15 20.86 -9.53
N PHE A 277 1.03 20.47 -10.12
CA PHE A 277 -0.24 21.22 -10.10
C PHE A 277 -1.33 20.52 -9.25
N ASP A 278 -1.04 19.35 -8.68
CA ASP A 278 -1.97 18.64 -7.79
C ASP A 278 -1.64 18.90 -6.33
N HIS A 279 -2.36 19.85 -5.75
CA HIS A 279 -2.25 20.23 -4.34
C HIS A 279 -3.43 19.72 -3.50
N GLN A 280 -4.24 18.79 -4.03
CA GLN A 280 -5.39 18.23 -3.34
C GLN A 280 -5.00 17.05 -2.44
N TYR A 281 -4.29 17.34 -1.36
CA TYR A 281 -3.85 16.33 -0.43
C TYR A 281 -4.94 15.89 0.54
N LYS A 282 -4.99 14.60 0.81
CA LYS A 282 -5.79 14.00 1.88
C LYS A 282 -5.22 14.42 3.24
N THR A 283 -6.09 14.72 4.21
CA THR A 283 -5.63 15.13 5.54
C THR A 283 -5.01 13.96 6.32
N PRO A 284 -4.10 14.22 7.28
CA PRO A 284 -3.60 13.19 8.19
C PRO A 284 -4.73 12.44 8.90
N GLN A 285 -5.77 13.15 9.35
CA GLN A 285 -6.97 12.57 9.98
C GLN A 285 -7.63 11.55 9.04
N MET A 286 -7.87 11.93 7.78
CA MET A 286 -8.47 11.02 6.80
C MET A 286 -7.62 9.77 6.61
N LEU A 287 -6.30 9.93 6.44
CA LEU A 287 -5.40 8.81 6.18
C LEU A 287 -5.26 7.87 7.39
N ILE A 288 -5.18 8.40 8.61
CA ILE A 288 -5.20 7.61 9.86
C ILE A 288 -6.48 6.78 9.93
N ARG A 289 -7.64 7.41 9.73
CA ARG A 289 -8.94 6.72 9.75
C ARG A 289 -9.07 5.67 8.63
N LYS A 290 -8.44 5.89 7.46
CA LYS A 290 -8.39 4.88 6.39
C LYS A 290 -7.47 3.70 6.72
N LEU A 291 -6.33 3.94 7.37
CA LEU A 291 -5.49 2.87 7.90
C LEU A 291 -6.27 2.02 8.91
N VAL A 292 -6.93 2.65 9.88
CA VAL A 292 -7.78 1.96 10.86
C VAL A 292 -8.90 1.19 10.17
N GLU A 293 -9.51 1.77 9.14
CA GLU A 293 -10.57 1.10 8.36
C GLU A 293 -10.05 -0.16 7.68
N CYS A 294 -8.87 -0.11 7.04
CA CYS A 294 -8.24 -1.28 6.45
C CYS A 294 -8.00 -2.37 7.50
N VAL A 295 -7.37 -2.02 8.62
CA VAL A 295 -7.07 -2.97 9.71
C VAL A 295 -8.34 -3.58 10.29
N SER A 296 -9.39 -2.76 10.55
CA SER A 296 -10.69 -3.24 11.07
C SER A 296 -11.42 -4.21 10.13
N LYS A 297 -11.04 -4.23 8.86
CA LYS A 297 -11.54 -5.14 7.80
C LYS A 297 -10.54 -6.24 7.44
N GLY A 298 -9.46 -6.39 8.22
CA GLY A 298 -8.45 -7.42 8.04
C GLY A 298 -7.40 -7.12 6.98
N GLY A 299 -7.29 -5.89 6.48
CA GLY A 299 -6.36 -5.49 5.43
C GLY A 299 -5.20 -4.63 5.90
N ASN A 300 -4.31 -4.36 4.95
CA ASN A 300 -3.18 -3.46 5.06
C ASN A 300 -3.42 -2.16 4.28
N MET A 301 -2.58 -1.17 4.48
CA MET A 301 -2.52 0.03 3.64
C MET A 301 -1.08 0.31 3.24
N ILE A 302 -0.86 0.50 1.93
CA ILE A 302 0.38 1.07 1.40
C ILE A 302 0.08 2.46 0.86
N LEU A 303 0.77 3.47 1.42
CA LEU A 303 0.52 4.87 1.12
C LEU A 303 1.64 5.44 0.26
N ASN A 304 1.27 6.02 -0.87
CA ASN A 304 2.19 6.47 -1.90
C ASN A 304 2.78 7.85 -1.65
N VAL A 305 4.06 8.00 -2.01
CA VAL A 305 4.72 9.28 -2.25
C VAL A 305 5.27 9.32 -3.68
N GLY A 306 5.24 10.49 -4.31
CA GLY A 306 5.84 10.73 -5.63
C GLY A 306 6.96 11.76 -5.51
N PRO A 307 8.24 11.35 -5.40
CA PRO A 307 9.36 12.27 -5.35
C PRO A 307 9.52 13.10 -6.63
N ASP A 308 10.03 14.31 -6.51
CA ASP A 308 10.34 15.19 -7.65
C ASP A 308 11.52 14.66 -8.49
N ALA A 309 11.83 15.34 -9.59
CA ALA A 309 12.92 14.95 -10.48
C ALA A 309 14.31 14.94 -9.82
N LYS A 310 14.50 15.65 -8.74
CA LYS A 310 15.76 15.69 -7.98
C LYS A 310 15.85 14.61 -6.91
N GLY A 311 14.73 13.93 -6.61
CA GLY A 311 14.64 12.89 -5.59
C GLY A 311 14.10 13.38 -4.24
N ASN A 312 13.48 14.56 -4.17
CA ASN A 312 12.86 15.05 -2.93
C ASN A 312 11.40 14.63 -2.83
N ILE A 313 11.00 14.07 -1.70
CA ILE A 313 9.58 13.87 -1.37
C ILE A 313 8.95 15.25 -1.13
N PRO A 314 7.78 15.55 -1.75
CA PRO A 314 7.09 16.83 -1.57
C PRO A 314 6.88 17.18 -0.10
N GLU A 315 7.05 18.46 0.25
CA GLU A 315 6.98 18.94 1.63
C GLU A 315 5.61 18.64 2.29
N GLU A 316 4.53 18.72 1.51
CA GLU A 316 3.18 18.37 1.96
C GLU A 316 3.09 16.90 2.38
N SER A 317 3.67 15.99 1.58
CA SER A 317 3.74 14.56 1.90
C SER A 317 4.56 14.31 3.17
N VAL A 318 5.69 15.02 3.31
CA VAL A 318 6.55 14.92 4.52
C VAL A 318 5.76 15.35 5.76
N LYS A 319 5.05 16.48 5.73
CA LYS A 319 4.24 16.97 6.85
C LYS A 319 3.12 15.99 7.23
N ILE A 320 2.44 15.43 6.22
CA ILE A 320 1.37 14.43 6.45
C ILE A 320 1.95 13.19 7.13
N LEU A 321 3.08 12.65 6.64
CA LEU A 321 3.73 11.47 7.22
C LEU A 321 4.21 11.72 8.64
N GLN A 322 4.74 12.90 8.94
CA GLN A 322 5.14 13.28 10.29
C GLN A 322 3.93 13.32 11.26
N GLU A 323 2.79 13.83 10.82
CA GLU A 323 1.56 13.84 11.64
C GLU A 323 1.01 12.42 11.87
N ILE A 324 1.04 11.56 10.84
CA ILE A 324 0.70 10.14 10.99
C ILE A 324 1.66 9.47 11.98
N GLY A 325 2.96 9.75 11.87
CA GLY A 325 3.98 9.21 12.78
C GLY A 325 3.79 9.62 14.24
N LYS A 326 3.38 10.85 14.50
CA LYS A 326 3.04 11.31 15.86
C LYS A 326 1.88 10.51 16.46
N TRP A 327 0.84 10.23 15.66
CA TRP A 327 -0.28 9.41 16.08
C TRP A 327 0.13 7.94 16.26
N MET A 328 0.86 7.36 15.29
CA MET A 328 1.35 5.97 15.33
C MET A 328 2.24 5.72 16.55
N LYS A 329 3.10 6.67 16.92
CA LYS A 329 3.99 6.54 18.09
C LYS A 329 3.20 6.26 19.38
N LYS A 330 1.98 6.77 19.50
CA LYS A 330 1.13 6.61 20.67
C LYS A 330 0.17 5.42 20.54
N ASN A 331 -0.30 5.14 19.33
CA ASN A 331 -1.44 4.26 19.10
C ASN A 331 -1.12 2.99 18.27
N LYS A 332 0.14 2.72 17.95
CA LYS A 332 0.57 1.61 17.08
C LYS A 332 0.06 0.23 17.49
N ASP A 333 -0.19 0.02 18.79
CA ASP A 333 -0.64 -1.27 19.31
C ASP A 333 -2.07 -1.60 18.90
N SER A 334 -2.87 -0.59 18.52
CA SER A 334 -4.19 -0.75 17.91
C SER A 334 -4.15 -1.08 16.41
N ILE A 335 -2.95 -1.06 15.80
CA ILE A 335 -2.70 -1.30 14.37
C ILE A 335 -1.92 -2.59 14.16
N TYR A 336 -0.69 -2.69 14.73
CA TYR A 336 0.17 -3.84 14.45
C TYR A 336 -0.34 -5.13 15.08
N GLY A 337 -0.52 -6.15 14.21
CA GLY A 337 -1.06 -7.44 14.61
C GLY A 337 -2.57 -7.42 14.91
N CYS A 338 -3.23 -6.27 14.79
CA CYS A 338 -4.67 -6.16 14.89
C CYS A 338 -5.37 -6.58 13.60
N GLY A 339 -6.64 -6.85 13.68
CA GLY A 339 -7.52 -7.19 12.57
C GLY A 339 -8.98 -6.97 12.92
N ILE A 340 -9.84 -7.76 12.29
CA ILE A 340 -11.30 -7.73 12.46
C ILE A 340 -11.64 -7.99 13.93
N SER A 341 -12.45 -7.12 14.50
CA SER A 341 -12.99 -7.31 15.86
C SER A 341 -14.20 -8.24 15.85
N ARG A 342 -14.39 -8.96 16.97
CA ARG A 342 -15.62 -9.70 17.24
C ARG A 342 -16.84 -8.80 17.50
N LEU A 343 -16.61 -7.50 17.81
CA LEU A 343 -17.65 -6.52 18.00
C LEU A 343 -18.06 -5.90 16.67
N GLU A 344 -19.33 -5.62 16.52
CA GLU A 344 -19.86 -4.92 15.36
C GLU A 344 -19.32 -3.48 15.30
N LYS A 345 -19.26 -2.95 14.07
CA LYS A 345 -18.82 -1.57 13.83
C LYS A 345 -19.77 -0.60 14.53
N PRO A 346 -19.29 0.26 15.45
CA PRO A 346 -20.10 1.28 16.07
C PRO A 346 -20.31 2.49 15.14
N ASP A 347 -21.35 3.28 15.40
CA ASP A 347 -21.64 4.51 14.63
C ASP A 347 -20.57 5.58 14.81
N TRP A 348 -20.03 5.69 16.02
CA TRP A 348 -19.04 6.70 16.40
C TRP A 348 -17.60 6.41 15.93
N GLY A 349 -17.34 5.24 15.31
CA GLY A 349 -15.97 4.90 14.89
C GLY A 349 -15.77 3.45 14.44
N ARG A 350 -14.74 2.80 15.00
CA ARG A 350 -14.39 1.42 14.66
C ARG A 350 -13.79 0.67 15.85
N TYR A 351 -13.80 -0.66 15.75
CA TYR A 351 -13.02 -1.54 16.61
C TYR A 351 -11.92 -2.22 15.79
N THR A 352 -10.72 -2.33 16.37
CA THR A 352 -9.68 -3.28 15.95
C THR A 352 -9.40 -4.23 17.10
N GLN A 353 -8.87 -5.42 16.80
CA GLN A 353 -8.66 -6.44 17.83
C GLN A 353 -7.41 -7.27 17.57
N LYS A 354 -6.70 -7.61 18.66
CA LYS A 354 -5.56 -8.52 18.67
C LYS A 354 -5.71 -9.50 19.82
N GLY A 355 -6.07 -10.75 19.51
CA GLY A 355 -6.42 -11.72 20.54
C GLY A 355 -7.58 -11.22 21.42
N ASN A 356 -7.35 -11.08 22.72
CA ASN A 356 -8.36 -10.54 23.65
C ASN A 356 -8.33 -9.02 23.78
N ALA A 357 -7.29 -8.34 23.31
CA ALA A 357 -7.20 -6.88 23.35
C ALA A 357 -8.10 -6.26 22.28
N ILE A 358 -9.02 -5.40 22.70
CA ILE A 358 -9.94 -4.67 21.83
C ILE A 358 -9.61 -3.19 21.93
N TYR A 359 -9.51 -2.54 20.77
CA TYR A 359 -9.25 -1.11 20.66
C TYR A 359 -10.44 -0.42 20.02
N ALA A 360 -10.98 0.61 20.71
CA ALA A 360 -12.03 1.46 20.19
C ALA A 360 -11.43 2.74 19.61
N HIS A 361 -11.62 2.96 18.34
CA HIS A 361 -11.21 4.15 17.61
C HIS A 361 -12.39 5.11 17.53
N VAL A 362 -12.35 6.17 18.32
CA VAL A 362 -13.45 7.12 18.45
C VAL A 362 -13.22 8.34 17.56
N TYR A 363 -14.12 8.55 16.61
CA TYR A 363 -14.02 9.60 15.60
C TYR A 363 -14.93 10.79 15.85
N GLU A 364 -15.99 10.57 16.64
CA GLU A 364 -17.03 11.57 16.89
C GLU A 364 -17.20 11.79 18.38
N THR A 365 -17.25 13.05 18.77
CA THR A 365 -17.56 13.45 20.15
C THR A 365 -18.97 12.98 20.50
N PRO A 366 -19.13 12.13 21.55
CA PRO A 366 -20.45 11.67 21.93
C PRO A 366 -21.23 12.77 22.67
N LEU A 367 -22.55 12.70 22.59
CA LEU A 367 -23.42 13.47 23.45
C LEU A 367 -23.51 12.78 24.82
N GLY A 368 -22.74 13.28 25.81
CA GLY A 368 -22.59 12.63 27.10
C GLY A 368 -21.66 11.40 27.03
N ALA A 369 -22.05 10.32 27.70
CA ALA A 369 -21.27 9.09 27.76
C ALA A 369 -21.27 8.33 26.41
N LEU A 370 -20.11 7.75 26.06
CA LEU A 370 -19.91 6.92 24.86
C LEU A 370 -20.39 5.48 25.10
N PRO A 371 -21.33 4.93 24.31
CA PRO A 371 -21.73 3.54 24.40
C PRO A 371 -20.66 2.61 23.79
N LEU A 372 -20.28 1.55 24.50
CA LEU A 372 -19.41 0.48 24.03
C LEU A 372 -20.30 -0.69 23.57
N TYR A 373 -20.80 -0.61 22.34
CA TYR A 373 -21.70 -1.60 21.78
C TYR A 373 -21.11 -3.02 21.81
N GLY A 374 -21.93 -3.99 22.23
CA GLY A 374 -21.55 -5.40 22.33
C GLY A 374 -20.78 -5.75 23.63
N ILE A 375 -20.66 -4.82 24.56
CA ILE A 375 -19.99 -5.01 25.87
C ILE A 375 -20.99 -4.70 27.00
N ALA A 376 -21.38 -5.72 27.76
CA ALA A 376 -22.22 -5.54 28.94
C ALA A 376 -21.40 -4.90 30.09
N PRO A 377 -22.04 -4.08 30.96
CA PRO A 377 -21.36 -3.38 32.09
C PRO A 377 -20.62 -4.31 33.06
N ASP A 378 -21.19 -5.50 33.30
CA ASP A 378 -20.62 -6.51 34.19
C ASP A 378 -19.38 -7.21 33.59
N LYS A 379 -19.22 -7.19 32.25
CA LYS A 379 -18.06 -7.72 31.54
C LYS A 379 -16.90 -6.72 31.41
N LEU A 380 -17.20 -5.43 31.55
CA LEU A 380 -16.17 -4.40 31.46
C LEU A 380 -15.34 -4.37 32.75
N GLU A 381 -14.01 -4.57 32.65
CA GLU A 381 -13.09 -4.37 33.77
C GLU A 381 -12.71 -2.89 33.89
N ARG A 382 -12.02 -2.38 32.87
CA ARG A 382 -11.58 -0.99 32.76
C ARG A 382 -11.39 -0.58 31.31
N VAL A 383 -11.29 0.72 31.07
CA VAL A 383 -10.91 1.33 29.80
C VAL A 383 -9.79 2.32 30.03
N THR A 384 -8.80 2.32 29.17
CA THR A 384 -7.67 3.27 29.21
C THR A 384 -7.49 3.98 27.88
N TYR A 385 -6.99 5.21 27.90
CA TYR A 385 -6.47 5.85 26.69
C TYR A 385 -5.21 5.13 26.28
N LEU A 386 -5.14 4.64 25.02
CA LEU A 386 -3.97 3.93 24.53
C LEU A 386 -2.73 4.85 24.48
N ALA A 387 -2.95 6.13 24.22
CA ALA A 387 -1.88 7.12 24.02
C ALA A 387 -0.98 7.33 25.26
N ASP A 388 -1.49 7.15 26.47
CA ASP A 388 -0.78 7.44 27.72
C ASP A 388 -1.12 6.48 28.88
N GLY A 389 -2.03 5.53 28.69
CA GLY A 389 -2.45 4.55 29.68
C GLY A 389 -3.36 5.11 30.80
N SER A 390 -3.76 6.38 30.72
CA SER A 390 -4.67 6.96 31.74
C SER A 390 -6.06 6.32 31.68
N ILE A 391 -6.72 6.24 32.84
CA ILE A 391 -8.03 5.60 32.98
C ILE A 391 -9.12 6.49 32.38
N VAL A 392 -10.01 5.89 31.60
CA VAL A 392 -11.25 6.52 31.12
C VAL A 392 -12.37 6.26 32.15
N ASN A 393 -13.08 7.29 32.52
CA ASN A 393 -14.14 7.17 33.52
C ASN A 393 -15.30 6.28 33.04
N ARG A 394 -15.94 5.59 33.98
CA ARG A 394 -17.21 4.93 33.71
C ARG A 394 -18.28 5.98 33.42
N GLY A 395 -19.10 5.67 32.40
CA GLY A 395 -20.20 6.53 31.98
C GLY A 395 -21.52 6.23 32.71
N GLU A 396 -21.44 5.82 33.97
CA GLU A 396 -22.64 5.45 34.78
C GLU A 396 -23.37 6.70 35.28
N ALA A 397 -24.61 6.86 34.84
CA ALA A 397 -25.49 7.97 35.23
C ALA A 397 -26.95 7.50 35.21
N TRP A 398 -27.84 8.37 35.68
CA TRP A 398 -29.29 8.08 35.75
C TRP A 398 -29.90 7.68 34.38
N ASN A 399 -29.40 8.27 33.30
CA ASN A 399 -29.88 8.02 31.93
C ASN A 399 -29.23 6.79 31.30
N THR A 400 -28.00 6.43 31.62
CA THR A 400 -27.32 5.21 31.11
C THR A 400 -27.77 3.93 31.85
N ALA A 401 -28.28 4.06 33.06
CA ALA A 401 -28.78 2.94 33.87
C ALA A 401 -29.98 2.17 33.25
N LEU A 402 -30.62 2.79 32.25
CA LEU A 402 -31.69 2.13 31.46
C LEU A 402 -31.19 1.04 30.52
N TYR A 403 -29.90 1.08 30.16
CA TYR A 403 -29.28 0.19 29.15
C TYR A 403 -28.36 -0.81 29.87
N THR A 404 -28.92 -1.92 30.31
CA THR A 404 -28.22 -2.92 31.14
C THR A 404 -27.29 -3.84 30.33
N ASP A 405 -27.38 -3.83 29.03
CA ASP A 405 -26.63 -4.64 28.07
C ASP A 405 -25.46 -3.90 27.39
N VAL A 406 -25.33 -2.58 27.63
CA VAL A 406 -24.29 -1.73 27.04
C VAL A 406 -23.50 -1.00 28.12
N ALA A 407 -22.19 -1.18 28.14
CA ALA A 407 -21.29 -0.39 28.98
C ALA A 407 -21.09 1.01 28.38
N PHE A 408 -20.93 2.01 29.26
CA PHE A 408 -20.68 3.39 28.89
C PHE A 408 -19.37 3.89 29.49
N VAL A 409 -18.69 4.80 28.80
CA VAL A 409 -17.50 5.51 29.29
C VAL A 409 -17.66 7.02 29.06
N SER A 410 -16.99 7.83 29.90
CA SER A 410 -17.03 9.28 29.82
C SER A 410 -15.63 9.86 29.64
N PHE A 411 -15.51 10.84 28.75
CA PHE A 411 -14.25 11.57 28.53
C PHE A 411 -13.99 12.65 29.59
N GLY A 412 -14.90 12.84 30.54
CA GLY A 412 -14.78 13.78 31.67
C GLY A 412 -15.37 13.23 32.95
N GLU A 413 -15.49 14.11 33.99
CA GLU A 413 -15.93 13.71 35.34
C GLU A 413 -17.44 13.40 35.40
N ASP A 414 -18.26 14.22 34.73
CA ASP A 414 -19.70 14.03 34.71
C ASP A 414 -20.15 13.38 33.39
N PRO A 415 -20.66 12.12 33.42
CA PRO A 415 -21.02 11.38 32.20
C PRO A 415 -22.24 11.94 31.45
N VAL A 416 -22.95 12.90 32.04
CA VAL A 416 -24.09 13.57 31.38
C VAL A 416 -23.62 14.71 30.47
N PHE A 417 -22.41 15.23 30.69
CA PHE A 417 -21.86 16.33 29.91
C PHE A 417 -21.07 15.86 28.71
N THR A 418 -21.02 16.71 27.68
CA THR A 418 -20.22 16.49 26.48
C THR A 418 -18.81 17.03 26.67
N TYR A 419 -17.82 16.20 26.39
CA TYR A 419 -16.41 16.58 26.44
C TYR A 419 -15.75 16.37 25.08
N PRO A 420 -14.81 17.24 24.67
CA PRO A 420 -14.07 17.06 23.42
C PRO A 420 -13.21 15.78 23.45
N LEU A 421 -12.99 15.19 22.31
CA LEU A 421 -12.05 14.07 22.18
C LEU A 421 -10.61 14.54 22.45
N PRO A 422 -9.79 13.77 23.18
CA PRO A 422 -8.37 14.08 23.41
C PRO A 422 -7.53 14.20 22.13
N ASP A 423 -7.87 13.43 21.10
CA ASP A 423 -7.30 13.55 19.76
C ASP A 423 -8.44 13.50 18.72
N GLU A 424 -8.69 14.63 18.07
CA GLU A 424 -9.75 14.75 17.05
C GLU A 424 -9.48 13.91 15.79
N LYS A 425 -8.21 13.52 15.54
CA LYS A 425 -7.88 12.66 14.41
C LYS A 425 -8.44 11.26 14.63
N ASP A 426 -8.17 10.71 15.81
CA ASP A 426 -8.63 9.39 16.25
C ASP A 426 -8.23 9.21 17.72
N THR A 427 -9.19 9.23 18.64
CA THR A 427 -8.98 8.90 20.05
C THR A 427 -9.08 7.39 20.24
N VAL A 428 -8.00 6.74 20.67
CA VAL A 428 -7.97 5.28 20.83
C VAL A 428 -8.10 4.88 22.30
N LEU A 429 -9.07 4.01 22.55
CA LEU A 429 -9.31 3.43 23.87
C LEU A 429 -8.94 1.93 23.83
N GLU A 430 -8.19 1.48 24.83
CA GLU A 430 -7.97 0.06 25.08
C GLU A 430 -9.00 -0.46 26.09
N ILE A 431 -9.76 -1.50 25.68
CA ILE A 431 -10.85 -2.08 26.45
C ILE A 431 -10.37 -3.36 27.12
N HIS A 432 -10.42 -3.39 28.43
CA HIS A 432 -10.09 -4.55 29.24
C HIS A 432 -11.37 -5.22 29.74
N LEU A 433 -11.54 -6.48 29.40
CA LEU A 433 -12.70 -7.28 29.79
C LEU A 433 -12.34 -8.22 30.94
N LYS A 434 -13.30 -8.47 31.84
CA LYS A 434 -13.19 -9.53 32.86
C LYS A 434 -13.13 -10.90 32.18
N GLU A 435 -12.35 -11.80 32.76
CA GLU A 435 -12.27 -13.20 32.34
C GLU A 435 -13.62 -13.94 32.48
#